data_982359cbd16ca3d44009da79b5e23b70
#
_entry.id   982359cbd16ca3d44009da79b5e23b70
#
_cell.length_a   1.000
_cell.length_b   1.000
_cell.length_c   1.000
_cell.angle_alpha   90.00
_cell.angle_beta   90.00
_cell.angle_gamma   90.00
#
_symmetry.space_group_name_H-M   'P 1'
#
loop_
_entity.id
_entity.type
_entity.pdbx_description
1 polymer ?
#
loop_
_entity_poly.entity_id
_entity_poly.type
_entity_poly.pdbx_seq_one_letter_code
_entity_poly.pdbx_strand_id
1 'polypeptide(L)'
;AYNEIDGKFCHANRHLLQDILREQLGFDGVVMADGIAIDQLDIMTGDNIRSAALALKAGVDISLWDEGYTKLEEALKQGFITEKELDQAVLRVLTLKFEQGLMDKPYIDENGNRTASYSENGAVSFPIEAYQESEKLARESVVLLKNENVLPIGRAEKIALIGPNADDIYRQIGDYSPPMDRAGYETLKSGMEQEFGADRVRCYNGHEVGTAVSLAENADIIVLALGGSSSRFKGALFDENGAAKVQGVLEMDCGEGMDTARLQLPGNQNELFT
;
A
#
# COMPACT_ATOMS: atom_id res chain seq x y z
N ALA A 1 -1.33 -6.66 -13.94
CA ALA A 1 -1.81 -7.54 -12.86
C ALA A 1 -0.94 -8.79 -12.81
N TYR A 2 -0.64 -9.27 -11.63
CA TYR A 2 0.20 -10.47 -11.42
C TYR A 2 -0.56 -11.78 -11.66
N ASN A 3 -1.87 -11.70 -11.80
CA ASN A 3 -2.76 -12.84 -11.98
C ASN A 3 -2.49 -13.59 -13.27
N GLU A 4 -2.81 -14.87 -13.25
CA GLU A 4 -2.79 -15.75 -14.40
C GLU A 4 -4.21 -16.11 -14.83
N ILE A 5 -4.38 -16.32 -16.14
CA ILE A 5 -5.56 -16.91 -16.75
C ILE A 5 -5.09 -18.14 -17.53
N ASP A 6 -5.59 -19.31 -17.18
CA ASP A 6 -5.22 -20.60 -17.78
C ASP A 6 -3.70 -20.83 -17.83
N GLY A 7 -3.01 -20.47 -16.73
CA GLY A 7 -1.55 -20.63 -16.60
C GLY A 7 -0.73 -19.64 -17.42
N LYS A 8 -1.32 -18.51 -17.85
CA LYS A 8 -0.61 -17.43 -18.54
C LYS A 8 -0.75 -16.13 -17.74
N PHE A 9 0.35 -15.50 -17.41
CA PHE A 9 0.33 -14.17 -16.81
C PHE A 9 -0.46 -13.18 -17.67
N CYS A 10 -1.35 -12.40 -17.09
CA CYS A 10 -2.22 -11.48 -17.83
C CYS A 10 -1.42 -10.47 -18.67
N HIS A 11 -0.31 -9.96 -18.15
CA HIS A 11 0.58 -9.00 -18.84
C HIS A 11 1.51 -9.65 -19.89
N ALA A 12 1.49 -10.99 -20.01
CA ALA A 12 2.12 -11.75 -21.08
C ALA A 12 1.10 -12.44 -22.01
N ASN A 13 -0.19 -12.18 -21.80
CA ASN A 13 -1.26 -12.84 -22.55
C ASN A 13 -1.75 -11.95 -23.71
N ARG A 14 -1.18 -12.19 -24.91
CA ARG A 14 -1.56 -11.48 -26.12
C ARG A 14 -3.05 -11.60 -26.44
N HIS A 15 -3.65 -12.78 -26.23
CA HIS A 15 -5.07 -12.98 -26.48
C HIS A 15 -5.92 -12.06 -25.61
N LEU A 16 -5.56 -11.92 -24.31
CA LEU A 16 -6.28 -11.02 -23.42
C LEU A 16 -6.13 -9.55 -23.83
N LEU A 17 -4.88 -9.09 -24.09
CA LEU A 17 -4.59 -7.67 -24.27
C LEU A 17 -4.79 -7.17 -25.71
N GLN A 18 -4.57 -8.01 -26.70
CA GLN A 18 -4.77 -7.62 -28.10
C GLN A 18 -6.15 -8.05 -28.60
N ASP A 19 -6.42 -9.38 -28.61
CA ASP A 19 -7.61 -9.89 -29.28
C ASP A 19 -8.89 -9.48 -28.53
N ILE A 20 -8.92 -9.59 -27.20
CA ILE A 20 -10.11 -9.24 -26.42
C ILE A 20 -10.14 -7.73 -26.14
N LEU A 21 -9.13 -7.21 -25.42
CA LEU A 21 -9.18 -5.83 -24.93
C LEU A 21 -9.20 -4.81 -26.08
N ARG A 22 -8.29 -4.95 -27.04
CA ARG A 22 -8.16 -3.97 -28.13
C ARG A 22 -9.10 -4.23 -29.30
N GLU A 23 -9.14 -5.48 -29.81
CA GLU A 23 -9.91 -5.75 -31.04
C GLU A 23 -11.40 -5.93 -30.76
N GLN A 24 -11.79 -6.74 -29.75
CA GLN A 24 -13.21 -6.98 -29.48
C GLN A 24 -13.88 -5.86 -28.70
N LEU A 25 -13.20 -5.31 -27.67
CA LEU A 25 -13.74 -4.25 -26.81
C LEU A 25 -13.42 -2.83 -27.31
N GLY A 26 -12.54 -2.69 -28.32
CA GLY A 26 -12.21 -1.41 -28.94
C GLY A 26 -11.37 -0.47 -28.04
N PHE A 27 -10.60 -1.02 -27.08
CA PHE A 27 -9.77 -0.19 -26.23
C PHE A 27 -8.51 0.27 -26.99
N ASP A 28 -8.36 1.58 -27.14
CA ASP A 28 -7.27 2.23 -27.87
C ASP A 28 -6.24 2.94 -26.93
N GLY A 29 -6.52 2.99 -25.63
CA GLY A 29 -5.67 3.61 -24.63
C GLY A 29 -4.40 2.83 -24.27
N VAL A 30 -3.71 3.32 -23.25
CA VAL A 30 -2.44 2.77 -22.74
C VAL A 30 -2.70 1.62 -21.77
N VAL A 31 -1.94 0.55 -21.90
CA VAL A 31 -1.87 -0.55 -20.93
C VAL A 31 -0.56 -0.43 -20.16
N MET A 32 -0.65 -0.26 -18.85
CA MET A 32 0.50 -0.18 -17.95
C MET A 32 0.58 -1.45 -17.10
N ALA A 33 1.78 -2.02 -16.98
CA ALA A 33 2.04 -3.09 -16.04
C ALA A 33 2.06 -2.54 -14.60
N ASP A 34 1.72 -3.37 -13.65
CA ASP A 34 1.91 -3.07 -12.23
C ASP A 34 3.38 -3.16 -11.84
N GLY A 35 3.75 -2.67 -10.66
CA GLY A 35 5.15 -2.61 -10.22
C GLY A 35 5.86 -3.96 -10.30
N ILE A 36 7.03 -4.00 -10.92
CA ILE A 36 7.85 -5.21 -11.14
C ILE A 36 7.14 -6.41 -11.80
N ALA A 37 5.93 -6.23 -12.37
CA ALA A 37 5.19 -7.33 -12.96
C ALA A 37 5.89 -7.94 -14.18
N ILE A 38 6.57 -7.12 -14.99
CA ILE A 38 7.30 -7.61 -16.17
C ILE A 38 8.50 -8.44 -15.74
N ASP A 39 9.22 -8.05 -14.70
CA ASP A 39 10.37 -8.78 -14.18
C ASP A 39 9.98 -10.14 -13.60
N GLN A 40 8.74 -10.32 -13.11
CA GLN A 40 8.24 -11.62 -12.69
C GLN A 40 8.15 -12.64 -13.84
N LEU A 41 8.07 -12.18 -15.09
CA LEU A 41 8.13 -13.08 -16.26
C LEU A 41 9.48 -13.79 -16.41
N ASP A 42 10.51 -13.37 -15.71
CA ASP A 42 11.83 -14.02 -15.71
C ASP A 42 11.75 -15.48 -15.24
N ILE A 43 10.76 -15.81 -14.43
CA ILE A 43 10.46 -17.19 -14.04
C ILE A 43 10.19 -18.07 -15.29
N MET A 44 9.58 -17.49 -16.34
CA MET A 44 9.25 -18.19 -17.58
C MET A 44 10.33 -18.05 -18.65
N THR A 45 10.91 -16.86 -18.78
CA THR A 45 11.78 -16.47 -19.89
C THR A 45 13.26 -16.68 -19.62
N GLY A 46 13.63 -16.63 -18.33
CA GLY A 46 15.01 -16.76 -17.85
C GLY A 46 15.81 -15.47 -17.85
N ASP A 47 15.30 -14.38 -18.43
CA ASP A 47 15.98 -13.08 -18.45
C ASP A 47 15.06 -11.90 -18.75
N ASN A 48 15.43 -10.72 -18.26
CA ASN A 48 14.67 -9.47 -18.39
C ASN A 48 14.45 -9.02 -19.85
N ILE A 49 15.37 -9.34 -20.77
CA ILE A 49 15.27 -8.92 -22.18
C ILE A 49 14.10 -9.63 -22.84
N ARG A 50 13.99 -10.95 -22.62
CA ARG A 50 12.88 -11.75 -23.13
C ARG A 50 11.56 -11.44 -22.44
N SER A 51 11.59 -11.17 -21.15
CA SER A 51 10.43 -10.73 -20.38
C SER A 51 9.86 -9.42 -20.92
N ALA A 52 10.71 -8.42 -21.17
CA ALA A 52 10.32 -7.18 -21.79
C ALA A 52 9.71 -7.38 -23.18
N ALA A 53 10.35 -8.21 -24.03
CA ALA A 53 9.85 -8.53 -25.35
C ALA A 53 8.49 -9.23 -25.31
N LEU A 54 8.30 -10.16 -24.38
CA LEU A 54 7.06 -10.89 -24.19
C LEU A 54 5.91 -9.96 -23.80
N ALA A 55 6.13 -9.11 -22.82
CA ALA A 55 5.14 -8.14 -22.34
C ALA A 55 4.78 -7.11 -23.43
N LEU A 56 5.77 -6.53 -24.12
CA LEU A 56 5.54 -5.58 -25.21
C LEU A 56 4.69 -6.21 -26.32
N LYS A 57 5.04 -7.41 -26.76
CA LYS A 57 4.29 -8.15 -27.79
C LYS A 57 2.88 -8.55 -27.34
N ALA A 58 2.69 -8.76 -26.06
CA ALA A 58 1.36 -9.00 -25.51
C ALA A 58 0.49 -7.75 -25.53
N GLY A 59 1.08 -6.54 -25.52
CA GLY A 59 0.36 -5.28 -25.63
C GLY A 59 0.47 -4.39 -24.40
N VAL A 60 1.46 -4.60 -23.57
CA VAL A 60 1.84 -3.70 -22.48
C VAL A 60 2.65 -2.55 -23.04
N ASP A 61 2.22 -1.32 -22.83
CA ASP A 61 2.83 -0.12 -23.38
C ASP A 61 3.81 0.55 -22.40
N ILE A 62 3.52 0.48 -21.10
CA ILE A 62 4.33 1.11 -20.03
C ILE A 62 4.62 0.09 -18.94
N SER A 63 5.85 0.11 -18.44
CA SER A 63 6.24 -0.60 -17.21
C SER A 63 6.21 0.33 -16.00
N LEU A 64 6.13 -0.26 -14.82
CA LEU A 64 6.22 0.44 -13.55
C LEU A 64 7.29 -0.24 -12.70
N TRP A 65 8.47 0.40 -12.60
CA TRP A 65 9.68 -0.01 -11.85
C TRP A 65 10.38 -1.29 -12.34
N ASP A 66 10.01 -1.82 -13.50
CA ASP A 66 10.65 -3.01 -14.04
C ASP A 66 12.05 -2.72 -14.61
N GLU A 67 12.99 -3.60 -14.36
CA GLU A 67 14.29 -3.61 -15.02
C GLU A 67 14.13 -3.99 -16.50
N GLY A 68 13.19 -4.91 -16.80
CA GLY A 68 12.96 -5.43 -18.13
C GLY A 68 12.77 -4.36 -19.20
N TYR A 69 11.91 -3.35 -18.98
CA TYR A 69 11.69 -2.31 -20.01
C TYR A 69 12.88 -1.38 -20.24
N THR A 70 13.84 -1.34 -19.33
CA THR A 70 15.14 -0.68 -19.59
C THR A 70 15.97 -1.43 -20.64
N LYS A 71 15.63 -2.70 -20.95
CA LYS A 71 16.32 -3.57 -21.91
C LYS A 71 15.63 -3.67 -23.28
N LEU A 72 14.64 -2.83 -23.58
CA LEU A 72 13.94 -2.87 -24.89
C LEU A 72 14.86 -2.58 -26.06
N GLU A 73 15.89 -1.76 -25.88
CA GLU A 73 16.90 -1.52 -26.93
C GLU A 73 17.70 -2.81 -27.23
N GLU A 74 18.09 -3.55 -26.21
CA GLU A 74 18.75 -4.86 -26.35
C GLU A 74 17.83 -5.90 -26.99
N ALA A 75 16.55 -5.90 -26.60
CA ALA A 75 15.55 -6.79 -27.19
C ALA A 75 15.38 -6.52 -28.69
N LEU A 76 15.41 -5.25 -29.11
CA LEU A 76 15.39 -4.84 -30.52
C LEU A 76 16.65 -5.30 -31.26
N LYS A 77 17.84 -5.03 -30.72
CA LYS A 77 19.12 -5.45 -31.30
C LYS A 77 19.22 -6.97 -31.47
N GLN A 78 18.65 -7.74 -30.56
CA GLN A 78 18.63 -9.20 -30.61
C GLN A 78 17.48 -9.76 -31.47
N GLY A 79 16.61 -8.91 -32.00
CA GLY A 79 15.50 -9.30 -32.85
C GLY A 79 14.33 -9.96 -32.10
N PHE A 80 14.26 -9.82 -30.79
CA PHE A 80 13.11 -10.30 -30.00
C PHE A 80 11.86 -9.44 -30.20
N ILE A 81 12.03 -8.16 -30.52
CA ILE A 81 10.98 -7.22 -30.92
C ILE A 81 11.36 -6.51 -32.22
N THR A 82 10.38 -5.88 -32.85
CA THR A 82 10.55 -5.04 -34.04
C THR A 82 10.34 -3.58 -33.67
N GLU A 83 10.93 -2.65 -34.48
CA GLU A 83 10.65 -1.22 -34.34
C GLU A 83 9.15 -0.93 -34.41
N LYS A 84 8.42 -1.61 -35.28
CA LYS A 84 6.96 -1.43 -35.41
C LYS A 84 6.20 -1.75 -34.12
N GLU A 85 6.60 -2.80 -33.39
CA GLU A 85 5.98 -3.16 -32.10
C GLU A 85 6.28 -2.11 -31.03
N LEU A 86 7.51 -1.60 -31.01
CA LEU A 86 7.92 -0.53 -30.11
C LEU A 86 7.19 0.79 -30.42
N ASP A 87 7.16 1.19 -31.70
CA ASP A 87 6.50 2.40 -32.19
C ASP A 87 5.01 2.42 -31.83
N GLN A 88 4.33 1.28 -31.86
CA GLN A 88 2.92 1.19 -31.48
C GLN A 88 2.70 1.51 -29.99
N ALA A 89 3.55 1.04 -29.10
CA ALA A 89 3.47 1.37 -27.69
C ALA A 89 3.78 2.86 -27.46
N VAL A 90 4.85 3.37 -28.07
CA VAL A 90 5.24 4.78 -28.01
C VAL A 90 4.13 5.67 -28.55
N LEU A 91 3.50 5.31 -29.66
CA LEU A 91 2.40 6.07 -30.25
C LEU A 91 1.22 6.22 -29.29
N ARG A 92 0.81 5.16 -28.61
CA ARG A 92 -0.30 5.22 -27.62
C ARG A 92 0.05 6.16 -26.47
N VAL A 93 1.26 6.05 -25.94
CA VAL A 93 1.72 6.94 -24.86
C VAL A 93 1.77 8.40 -25.27
N LEU A 94 2.30 8.67 -26.49
CA LEU A 94 2.35 10.03 -27.03
C LEU A 94 0.94 10.57 -27.32
N THR A 95 0.04 9.74 -27.87
CA THR A 95 -1.36 10.13 -28.12
C THR A 95 -2.03 10.55 -26.81
N LEU A 96 -1.90 9.76 -25.75
CA LEU A 96 -2.44 10.11 -24.44
C LEU A 96 -1.89 11.45 -23.94
N LYS A 97 -0.58 11.70 -24.09
CA LYS A 97 0.04 12.96 -23.70
C LYS A 97 -0.50 14.15 -24.51
N PHE A 98 -0.74 13.96 -25.80
CA PHE A 98 -1.36 14.99 -26.65
C PHE A 98 -2.80 15.28 -26.25
N GLU A 99 -3.60 14.26 -26.04
CA GLU A 99 -5.00 14.38 -25.62
C GLU A 99 -5.15 15.08 -24.25
N GLN A 100 -4.19 14.86 -23.36
CA GLN A 100 -4.10 15.56 -22.06
C GLN A 100 -3.57 17.01 -22.18
N GLY A 101 -3.21 17.46 -23.37
CA GLY A 101 -2.69 18.82 -23.60
C GLY A 101 -1.28 19.07 -23.03
N LEU A 102 -0.54 18.02 -22.71
CA LEU A 102 0.79 18.15 -22.09
C LEU A 102 1.83 18.74 -23.03
N MET A 103 1.60 18.66 -24.35
CA MET A 103 2.47 19.25 -25.36
C MET A 103 2.20 20.77 -25.54
N ASP A 104 0.94 21.18 -25.36
CA ASP A 104 0.54 22.59 -25.48
C ASP A 104 0.79 23.39 -24.20
N LYS A 105 0.73 22.71 -23.06
CA LYS A 105 0.92 23.29 -21.72
C LYS A 105 1.90 22.44 -20.92
N PRO A 106 3.17 22.45 -21.26
CA PRO A 106 4.16 21.67 -20.53
C PRO A 106 4.31 22.21 -19.10
N TYR A 107 4.60 21.31 -18.15
CA TYR A 107 4.85 21.71 -16.76
C TYR A 107 6.08 22.61 -16.57
N ILE A 108 6.96 22.63 -17.56
CA ILE A 108 8.18 23.44 -17.58
C ILE A 108 8.17 24.24 -18.88
N ASP A 109 8.34 25.55 -18.79
CA ASP A 109 8.48 26.43 -19.95
C ASP A 109 9.87 26.28 -20.62
N GLU A 110 10.08 26.97 -21.75
CA GLU A 110 11.34 26.99 -22.49
C GLU A 110 12.55 27.49 -21.69
N ASN A 111 12.32 28.16 -20.55
CA ASN A 111 13.34 28.69 -19.66
C ASN A 111 13.57 27.76 -18.44
N GLY A 112 12.91 26.63 -18.39
CA GLY A 112 13.00 25.67 -17.27
C GLY A 112 12.17 26.03 -16.04
N ASN A 113 11.27 27.04 -16.13
CA ASN A 113 10.40 27.39 -15.04
C ASN A 113 9.14 26.50 -15.03
N ARG A 114 8.66 26.16 -13.85
CA ARG A 114 7.39 25.44 -13.71
C ARG A 114 6.23 26.35 -14.11
N THR A 115 5.39 25.88 -15.05
CA THR A 115 4.21 26.59 -15.52
C THR A 115 2.97 26.34 -14.64
N ALA A 116 2.97 25.27 -13.84
CA ALA A 116 1.91 25.01 -12.88
C ALA A 116 2.23 25.72 -11.55
N SER A 117 1.22 26.35 -10.96
CA SER A 117 1.31 26.94 -9.62
C SER A 117 1.29 25.85 -8.55
N TYR A 118 2.41 25.14 -8.40
CA TYR A 118 2.65 24.40 -7.16
C TYR A 118 3.01 25.44 -6.10
N SER A 119 2.35 25.37 -4.94
CA SER A 119 2.78 26.18 -3.82
C SER A 119 4.24 25.82 -3.51
N GLU A 120 5.11 26.80 -3.45
CA GLU A 120 6.55 26.62 -3.20
C GLU A 120 6.85 25.88 -1.88
N ASN A 121 5.87 25.74 -1.01
CA ASN A 121 6.00 25.11 0.31
C ASN A 121 5.59 23.65 0.36
N GLY A 122 5.19 23.02 -0.76
CA GLY A 122 4.95 21.57 -0.81
C GLY A 122 3.91 20.97 0.15
N ALA A 123 3.44 21.73 1.13
CA ALA A 123 2.44 21.28 2.08
C ALA A 123 1.05 21.41 1.45
N VAL A 124 0.46 20.29 1.09
CA VAL A 124 -0.97 20.23 0.79
C VAL A 124 -1.69 20.43 2.11
N SER A 125 -2.24 21.61 2.32
CA SER A 125 -3.16 21.86 3.44
C SER A 125 -4.53 21.32 3.05
N PHE A 126 -4.98 20.26 3.71
CA PHE A 126 -6.35 19.81 3.56
C PHE A 126 -7.30 20.78 4.31
N PRO A 127 -8.46 21.09 3.76
CA PRO A 127 -9.47 21.88 4.47
C PRO A 127 -9.95 21.12 5.71
N ILE A 128 -10.39 21.86 6.73
CA ILE A 128 -10.83 21.27 8.02
C ILE A 128 -11.97 20.24 7.79
N GLU A 129 -12.79 20.46 6.79
CA GLU A 129 -13.88 19.57 6.42
C GLU A 129 -13.38 18.18 6.00
N ALA A 130 -12.20 18.08 5.39
CA ALA A 130 -11.61 16.78 5.01
C ALA A 130 -11.25 15.95 6.27
N TYR A 131 -10.76 16.60 7.32
CA TYR A 131 -10.49 15.93 8.60
C TYR A 131 -11.78 15.49 9.27
N GLN A 132 -12.84 16.30 9.23
CA GLN A 132 -14.14 15.96 9.80
C GLN A 132 -14.79 14.77 9.08
N GLU A 133 -14.71 14.72 7.75
CA GLU A 133 -15.21 13.57 6.98
C GLU A 133 -14.36 12.30 7.24
N SER A 134 -13.05 12.43 7.36
CA SER A 134 -12.17 11.32 7.73
C SER A 134 -12.49 10.75 9.11
N GLU A 135 -12.70 11.62 10.10
CA GLU A 135 -13.13 11.22 11.45
C GLU A 135 -14.49 10.50 11.42
N LYS A 136 -15.45 11.03 10.66
CA LYS A 136 -16.76 10.42 10.50
C LYS A 136 -16.66 9.02 9.89
N LEU A 137 -15.89 8.86 8.82
CA LEU A 137 -15.64 7.56 8.20
C LEU A 137 -14.98 6.58 9.18
N ALA A 138 -14.00 7.02 9.94
CA ALA A 138 -13.35 6.20 10.97
C ALA A 138 -14.35 5.74 12.04
N ARG A 139 -15.22 6.63 12.51
CA ARG A 139 -16.28 6.27 13.48
C ARG A 139 -17.28 5.28 12.90
N GLU A 140 -17.70 5.46 11.65
CA GLU A 140 -18.64 4.55 10.98
C GLU A 140 -18.02 3.20 10.63
N SER A 141 -16.68 3.09 10.55
CA SER A 141 -15.98 1.83 10.28
C SER A 141 -15.91 0.90 11.49
N VAL A 142 -16.11 1.40 12.70
CA VAL A 142 -16.06 0.60 13.93
C VAL A 142 -17.33 -0.22 14.07
N VAL A 143 -17.16 -1.55 14.19
CA VAL A 143 -18.27 -2.49 14.31
C VAL A 143 -18.36 -3.04 15.73
N LEU A 144 -19.48 -2.76 16.41
CA LEU A 144 -19.78 -3.34 17.71
C LEU A 144 -20.40 -4.74 17.54
N LEU A 145 -19.59 -5.79 17.72
CA LEU A 145 -20.06 -7.17 17.56
C LEU A 145 -20.87 -7.67 18.75
N LYS A 146 -20.49 -7.26 19.96
CA LYS A 146 -21.15 -7.66 21.21
C LYS A 146 -20.93 -6.62 22.31
N ASN A 147 -21.95 -6.35 23.11
CA ASN A 147 -21.84 -5.53 24.32
C ASN A 147 -22.77 -6.08 25.40
N GLU A 148 -22.20 -6.49 26.51
CA GLU A 148 -22.92 -6.98 27.70
C GLU A 148 -22.80 -5.98 28.86
N ASN A 149 -23.10 -4.72 28.59
CA ASN A 149 -23.04 -3.59 29.53
C ASN A 149 -21.62 -3.18 29.97
N VAL A 150 -20.59 -3.50 29.17
CA VAL A 150 -19.21 -3.04 29.40
C VAL A 150 -18.99 -1.66 28.81
N LEU A 151 -19.60 -1.40 27.67
CA LEU A 151 -19.52 -0.10 26.98
C LEU A 151 -20.83 0.68 27.17
N PRO A 152 -20.75 2.02 27.34
CA PRO A 152 -19.54 2.84 27.36
C PRO A 152 -18.76 2.72 28.67
N ILE A 153 -17.42 2.86 28.57
CA ILE A 153 -16.53 2.88 29.74
C ILE A 153 -16.79 4.13 30.57
N GLY A 154 -16.96 3.95 31.88
CA GLY A 154 -17.15 5.06 32.83
C GLY A 154 -15.85 5.85 33.05
N ARG A 155 -15.99 7.18 33.27
CA ARG A 155 -14.82 8.07 33.44
C ARG A 155 -14.04 7.85 34.74
N ALA A 156 -14.58 7.13 35.69
CA ALA A 156 -13.97 6.91 37.01
C ALA A 156 -13.01 5.72 37.09
N GLU A 157 -12.99 4.89 36.04
CA GLU A 157 -12.31 3.59 36.05
C GLU A 157 -10.83 3.70 35.66
N LYS A 158 -10.02 2.79 36.18
CA LYS A 158 -8.62 2.57 35.77
C LYS A 158 -8.61 1.57 34.63
N ILE A 159 -7.93 1.92 33.56
CA ILE A 159 -7.94 1.18 32.31
C ILE A 159 -6.55 0.59 32.04
N ALA A 160 -6.49 -0.72 31.83
CA ALA A 160 -5.34 -1.39 31.25
C ALA A 160 -5.59 -1.60 29.74
N LEU A 161 -4.81 -0.91 28.91
CA LEU A 161 -4.80 -1.08 27.44
C LEU A 161 -3.65 -2.01 27.06
N ILE A 162 -3.96 -3.19 26.57
CA ILE A 162 -2.98 -4.26 26.36
C ILE A 162 -3.06 -4.80 24.92
N GLY A 163 -1.93 -5.03 24.31
CA GLY A 163 -1.81 -5.70 23.03
C GLY A 163 -1.01 -4.91 21.98
N PRO A 164 -0.58 -5.59 20.92
CA PRO A 164 0.36 -5.01 19.95
C PRO A 164 -0.21 -3.82 19.17
N ASN A 165 -1.54 -3.71 19.09
CA ASN A 165 -2.21 -2.61 18.37
C ASN A 165 -2.56 -1.41 19.27
N ALA A 166 -2.15 -1.43 20.54
CA ALA A 166 -2.50 -0.41 21.52
C ALA A 166 -1.83 0.94 21.26
N ASP A 167 -0.55 0.96 20.88
CA ASP A 167 0.26 2.16 20.72
C ASP A 167 1.25 2.01 19.54
N ASP A 168 0.72 1.68 18.37
CA ASP A 168 1.50 1.57 17.12
C ASP A 168 0.68 2.09 15.95
N ILE A 169 1.06 3.29 15.45
CA ILE A 169 0.35 3.93 14.34
C ILE A 169 0.44 3.10 13.05
N TYR A 170 1.56 2.45 12.78
CA TYR A 170 1.70 1.66 11.56
C TYR A 170 0.81 0.42 11.55
N ARG A 171 0.51 -0.16 12.71
CA ARG A 171 -0.47 -1.25 12.83
C ARG A 171 -1.91 -0.76 12.61
N GLN A 172 -2.19 0.49 12.93
CA GLN A 172 -3.52 1.08 12.72
C GLN A 172 -3.78 1.45 11.25
N ILE A 173 -2.76 1.93 10.53
CA ILE A 173 -2.90 2.39 9.14
C ILE A 173 -2.57 1.30 8.11
N GLY A 174 -1.78 0.29 8.48
CA GLY A 174 -1.45 -0.85 7.64
C GLY A 174 -0.49 -0.56 6.49
N ASP A 175 -0.56 -1.43 5.49
CA ASP A 175 0.26 -1.38 4.27
C ASP A 175 -0.15 -0.24 3.33
N TYR A 176 0.72 0.10 2.39
CA TYR A 176 0.55 1.22 1.43
C TYR A 176 0.39 2.60 2.06
N SER A 177 0.72 2.73 3.33
CA SER A 177 0.73 4.02 4.00
C SER A 177 2.07 4.73 3.81
N PRO A 178 2.08 6.05 3.56
CA PRO A 178 3.32 6.81 3.47
C PRO A 178 4.02 6.84 4.81
N PRO A 179 5.34 7.17 4.84
CA PRO A 179 6.03 7.45 6.09
C PRO A 179 5.30 8.54 6.87
N MET A 180 5.08 8.28 8.15
CA MET A 180 4.31 9.15 9.02
C MET A 180 5.24 9.88 9.99
N ASP A 181 5.10 11.19 10.10
CA ASP A 181 5.65 11.93 11.21
C ASP A 181 4.72 11.73 12.43
N ARG A 182 5.26 11.14 13.49
CA ARG A 182 4.49 10.81 14.72
C ARG A 182 3.84 12.01 15.40
N ALA A 183 4.27 13.21 15.09
CA ALA A 183 3.79 14.43 15.75
C ALA A 183 2.34 14.82 15.41
N GLY A 184 1.71 14.21 14.41
CA GLY A 184 0.37 14.61 13.93
C GLY A 184 -0.71 13.54 14.01
N TYR A 185 -0.42 12.34 14.59
CA TYR A 185 -1.33 11.21 14.54
C TYR A 185 -1.58 10.60 15.91
N GLU A 186 -2.80 10.09 16.08
CA GLU A 186 -3.23 9.50 17.35
C GLU A 186 -3.25 7.99 17.25
N THR A 187 -2.69 7.33 18.27
CA THR A 187 -2.86 5.89 18.50
C THR A 187 -4.09 5.65 19.37
N LEU A 188 -4.51 4.40 19.49
CA LEU A 188 -5.59 4.03 20.41
C LEU A 188 -5.27 4.50 21.85
N LYS A 189 -4.01 4.36 22.27
CA LYS A 189 -3.55 4.85 23.57
C LYS A 189 -3.74 6.35 23.71
N SER A 190 -3.23 7.15 22.78
CA SER A 190 -3.33 8.60 22.88
C SER A 190 -4.78 9.08 22.88
N GLY A 191 -5.64 8.47 22.06
CA GLY A 191 -7.07 8.78 22.07
C GLY A 191 -7.76 8.43 23.39
N MET A 192 -7.42 7.28 23.97
CA MET A 192 -7.94 6.89 25.30
C MET A 192 -7.42 7.80 26.42
N GLU A 193 -6.16 8.21 26.37
CA GLU A 193 -5.57 9.16 27.31
C GLU A 193 -6.25 10.54 27.25
N GLN A 194 -6.65 10.99 26.07
CA GLN A 194 -7.41 12.23 25.89
C GLN A 194 -8.82 12.12 26.48
N GLU A 195 -9.52 11.01 26.25
CA GLU A 195 -10.91 10.83 26.72
C GLU A 195 -10.98 10.57 28.22
N PHE A 196 -10.09 9.73 28.77
CA PHE A 196 -10.18 9.26 30.16
C PHE A 196 -9.20 9.93 31.12
N GLY A 197 -8.12 10.51 30.60
CA GLY A 197 -7.00 11.04 31.36
C GLY A 197 -5.79 10.11 31.38
N ALA A 198 -4.61 10.64 31.11
CA ALA A 198 -3.36 9.87 31.02
C ALA A 198 -2.95 9.16 32.33
N ASP A 199 -3.42 9.64 33.48
CA ASP A 199 -3.20 9.02 34.78
C ASP A 199 -4.03 7.75 34.99
N ARG A 200 -5.09 7.56 34.20
CA ARG A 200 -6.01 6.42 34.30
C ARG A 200 -5.72 5.32 33.29
N VAL A 201 -5.06 5.64 32.18
CA VAL A 201 -4.72 4.69 31.12
C VAL A 201 -3.31 4.18 31.33
N ARG A 202 -3.18 2.88 31.53
CA ARG A 202 -1.89 2.19 31.53
C ARG A 202 -1.82 1.32 30.29
N CYS A 203 -0.76 1.48 29.51
CA CYS A 203 -0.61 0.78 28.24
C CYS A 203 0.58 -0.18 28.26
N TYR A 204 0.36 -1.36 27.68
CA TYR A 204 1.39 -2.32 27.36
C TYR A 204 1.17 -2.89 25.94
N ASN A 205 2.02 -2.54 25.01
CA ASN A 205 1.95 -2.96 23.60
C ASN A 205 2.85 -4.16 23.24
N GLY A 206 3.39 -4.84 24.26
CA GLY A 206 4.23 -6.04 24.08
C GLY A 206 3.44 -7.34 24.04
N HIS A 207 4.18 -8.45 24.01
CA HIS A 207 3.66 -9.80 23.89
C HIS A 207 3.90 -10.67 25.13
N GLU A 208 4.55 -10.13 26.16
CA GLU A 208 4.90 -10.90 27.36
C GLU A 208 3.72 -10.96 28.30
N VAL A 209 3.18 -12.17 28.54
CA VAL A 209 1.92 -12.41 29.26
C VAL A 209 2.02 -11.99 30.73
N GLY A 210 3.13 -12.26 31.40
CA GLY A 210 3.30 -11.90 32.82
C GLY A 210 3.20 -10.39 33.07
N THR A 211 3.77 -9.58 32.19
CA THR A 211 3.65 -8.11 32.23
C THR A 211 2.20 -7.67 31.98
N ALA A 212 1.53 -8.28 31.02
CA ALA A 212 0.13 -8.00 30.72
C ALA A 212 -0.77 -8.31 31.93
N VAL A 213 -0.61 -9.46 32.55
CA VAL A 213 -1.36 -9.87 33.75
C VAL A 213 -1.11 -8.91 34.91
N SER A 214 0.16 -8.57 35.18
CA SER A 214 0.48 -7.62 36.25
C SER A 214 -0.16 -6.24 36.06
N LEU A 215 -0.31 -5.81 34.80
CA LEU A 215 -1.01 -4.57 34.50
C LEU A 215 -2.52 -4.71 34.68
N ALA A 216 -3.10 -5.82 34.24
CA ALA A 216 -4.52 -6.13 34.31
C ALA A 216 -5.03 -6.23 35.77
N GLU A 217 -4.26 -6.86 36.67
CA GLU A 217 -4.60 -7.02 38.07
C GLU A 217 -4.86 -5.69 38.82
N ASN A 218 -4.33 -4.59 38.33
CA ASN A 218 -4.46 -3.26 38.92
C ASN A 218 -5.47 -2.37 38.20
N ALA A 219 -6.24 -2.90 37.26
CA ALA A 219 -7.22 -2.18 36.46
C ALA A 219 -8.65 -2.62 36.79
N ASP A 220 -9.59 -1.68 36.63
CA ASP A 220 -11.01 -1.94 36.72
C ASP A 220 -11.57 -2.41 35.36
N ILE A 221 -10.98 -1.94 34.29
CA ILE A 221 -11.32 -2.29 32.89
C ILE A 221 -10.06 -2.71 32.15
N ILE A 222 -10.16 -3.79 31.39
CA ILE A 222 -9.12 -4.26 30.51
C ILE A 222 -9.59 -4.08 29.08
N VAL A 223 -8.80 -3.40 28.25
CA VAL A 223 -9.00 -3.24 26.81
C VAL A 223 -7.90 -3.99 26.08
N LEU A 224 -8.27 -5.04 25.34
CA LEU A 224 -7.33 -5.82 24.54
C LEU A 224 -7.33 -5.32 23.10
N ALA A 225 -6.24 -4.71 22.68
CA ALA A 225 -6.01 -4.21 21.31
C ALA A 225 -5.24 -5.27 20.50
N LEU A 226 -5.96 -6.29 20.08
CA LEU A 226 -5.42 -7.48 19.40
C LEU A 226 -5.73 -7.46 17.91
N GLY A 227 -4.99 -8.24 17.14
CA GLY A 227 -5.21 -8.40 15.70
C GLY A 227 -3.92 -8.53 14.90
N GLY A 228 -4.06 -8.73 13.60
CA GLY A 228 -2.98 -8.76 12.66
C GLY A 228 -2.42 -7.38 12.32
N SER A 229 -1.30 -7.39 11.59
CA SER A 229 -0.69 -6.19 11.03
C SER A 229 -0.28 -6.43 9.59
N SER A 230 -0.71 -5.57 8.68
CA SER A 230 -0.24 -5.52 7.30
C SER A 230 0.90 -4.52 7.10
N SER A 231 1.38 -3.88 8.15
CA SER A 231 2.44 -2.89 8.05
C SER A 231 3.78 -3.50 7.67
N ARG A 232 4.35 -3.06 6.55
CA ARG A 232 5.69 -3.49 6.07
C ARG A 232 6.81 -2.68 6.69
N PHE A 233 6.55 -1.48 7.20
CA PHE A 233 7.59 -0.53 7.57
C PHE A 233 7.33 0.10 8.93
N LYS A 234 8.42 0.34 9.64
CA LYS A 234 8.48 1.28 10.76
C LYS A 234 9.35 2.49 10.36
N GLY A 235 8.78 3.36 9.55
CA GLY A 235 9.51 4.45 8.92
C GLY A 235 10.06 4.02 7.55
N ALA A 236 9.86 4.83 6.53
CA ALA A 236 10.25 4.46 5.18
C ALA A 236 11.48 5.23 4.74
N LEU A 237 12.50 4.50 4.34
CA LEU A 237 13.46 4.95 3.36
C LEU A 237 13.02 4.43 1.99
N PHE A 238 13.23 5.24 0.98
CA PHE A 238 12.93 4.88 -0.40
C PHE A 238 14.22 4.71 -1.20
N ASP A 239 14.17 3.85 -2.20
CA ASP A 239 15.19 3.74 -3.22
C ASP A 239 15.10 4.91 -4.20
N GLU A 240 16.11 5.06 -5.05
CA GLU A 240 16.15 6.10 -6.08
C GLU A 240 14.97 5.98 -7.08
N ASN A 241 14.46 4.78 -7.28
CA ASN A 241 13.29 4.51 -8.13
C ASN A 241 11.95 4.71 -7.41
N GLY A 242 11.94 5.09 -6.14
CA GLY A 242 10.74 5.29 -5.34
C GLY A 242 10.21 4.05 -4.65
N ALA A 243 10.86 2.89 -4.78
CA ALA A 243 10.47 1.69 -4.04
C ALA A 243 10.84 1.79 -2.55
N ALA A 244 9.95 1.35 -1.68
CA ALA A 244 10.20 1.39 -0.25
C ALA A 244 11.24 0.35 0.17
N LYS A 245 12.26 0.78 0.93
CA LYS A 245 13.26 -0.12 1.51
C LYS A 245 12.74 -0.77 2.78
N VAL A 246 12.64 -2.08 2.75
CA VAL A 246 12.34 -2.86 3.95
C VAL A 246 13.57 -2.86 4.87
N GLN A 247 13.41 -2.34 6.09
CA GLN A 247 14.43 -2.38 7.12
C GLN A 247 14.05 -3.37 8.21
N GLY A 248 14.91 -4.38 8.40
CA GLY A 248 14.74 -5.37 9.46
C GLY A 248 13.78 -6.51 9.12
N VAL A 249 13.34 -7.21 10.16
CA VAL A 249 12.36 -8.30 10.03
C VAL A 249 10.98 -7.70 9.82
N LEU A 250 10.26 -8.17 8.79
CA LEU A 250 8.86 -7.80 8.59
C LEU A 250 8.04 -8.30 9.78
N GLU A 251 7.33 -7.41 10.44
CA GLU A 251 6.38 -7.76 11.53
C GLU A 251 4.95 -7.93 11.00
N MET A 252 4.77 -7.98 9.69
CA MET A 252 3.48 -8.23 9.07
C MET A 252 3.10 -9.71 9.18
N ASP A 253 1.84 -9.95 9.45
CA ASP A 253 1.24 -11.28 9.54
C ASP A 253 -0.01 -11.44 8.67
N CYS A 254 -0.39 -10.39 7.97
CA CYS A 254 -1.45 -10.33 6.97
C CYS A 254 -1.13 -9.25 5.93
N GLY A 255 -1.94 -9.14 4.90
CA GLY A 255 -1.77 -8.17 3.82
C GLY A 255 -1.16 -8.78 2.57
N GLU A 256 -0.62 -7.93 1.69
CA GLU A 256 -0.11 -8.36 0.40
C GLU A 256 1.11 -9.30 0.52
N GLY A 257 1.03 -10.44 -0.16
CA GLY A 257 2.08 -11.45 -0.16
C GLY A 257 2.13 -12.31 1.11
N MET A 258 1.14 -12.16 2.01
CA MET A 258 1.02 -12.94 3.24
C MET A 258 -0.28 -13.73 3.25
N ASP A 259 -0.18 -15.04 3.02
CA ASP A 259 -1.32 -15.94 3.08
C ASP A 259 -1.50 -16.52 4.49
N THR A 260 -2.73 -16.53 4.96
CA THR A 260 -3.09 -17.07 6.28
C THR A 260 -3.95 -18.32 6.13
N ALA A 261 -3.44 -19.46 6.60
CA ALA A 261 -4.18 -20.72 6.60
C ALA A 261 -5.14 -20.88 7.79
N ARG A 262 -5.10 -19.96 8.75
CA ARG A 262 -5.88 -20.05 10.01
C ARG A 262 -6.43 -18.68 10.39
N LEU A 263 -7.61 -18.66 11.00
CA LEU A 263 -8.26 -17.44 11.54
C LEU A 263 -7.92 -17.19 13.02
N GLN A 264 -6.74 -17.58 13.44
CA GLN A 264 -6.26 -17.33 14.80
C GLN A 264 -5.56 -15.98 14.88
N LEU A 265 -5.54 -15.40 16.08
CA LEU A 265 -4.73 -14.22 16.34
C LEU A 265 -3.24 -14.56 16.16
N PRO A 266 -2.44 -13.62 15.58
CA PRO A 266 -1.03 -13.84 15.34
C PRO A 266 -0.21 -13.99 16.62
N GLY A 267 0.91 -14.71 16.53
CA GLY A 267 1.84 -14.89 17.64
C GLY A 267 1.15 -15.54 18.86
N ASN A 268 1.44 -15.01 20.03
CA ASN A 268 0.88 -15.47 21.30
C ASN A 268 -0.33 -14.63 21.79
N GLN A 269 -0.96 -13.85 20.93
CA GLN A 269 -2.08 -12.99 21.34
C GLN A 269 -3.27 -13.78 21.91
N ASN A 270 -3.45 -15.04 21.54
CA ASN A 270 -4.46 -15.91 22.15
C ASN A 270 -4.22 -16.11 23.65
N GLU A 271 -2.97 -16.11 24.11
CA GLU A 271 -2.60 -16.23 25.52
C GLU A 271 -2.91 -14.95 26.32
N LEU A 272 -2.94 -13.80 25.64
CA LEU A 272 -3.37 -12.55 26.26
C LEU A 272 -4.89 -12.49 26.49
N PHE A 273 -5.65 -13.29 25.74
CA PHE A 273 -7.11 -13.34 25.82
C PHE A 273 -7.61 -14.37 26.84
N THR A 274 -6.84 -15.38 27.19
CA THR A 274 -7.18 -16.44 28.12
C THR A 274 -6.73 -16.15 29.55
#